data_6ae2068955b0a250b38672c5dedc2004
#
_entry.id   6ae2068955b0a250b38672c5dedc2004
#
_cell.length_a   1.000
_cell.length_b   1.000
_cell.length_c   1.000
_cell.angle_alpha   90.00
_cell.angle_beta   90.00
_cell.angle_gamma   90.00
#
_symmetry.space_group_name_H-M   'P 1'
#
loop_
_entity.id
_entity.type
_entity.pdbx_description
1 polymer ?
#
loop_
_entity_poly.entity_id
_entity_poly.type
_entity_poly.pdbx_seq_one_letter_code
_entity_poly.pdbx_strand_id
1 'polypeptide(L)'
;MAAFSMGITGLDALRAKFSDASERLERHVADAINQTVVNIQQDAKAAVKVKTGALQRSITHKKTDKTGTAYVSAGNKSVKYAPYVEFGTRHNINLPALINITPSEQSKFARQYIVQSPKKFTNQATRPFLMTSFDKRYSQLLYTIKEFKI
;
A
#
# COMPACT_ATOMS: atom_id res chain seq x y z
N MET A 1 10.73 66.39 -14.40
CA MET A 1 9.92 65.18 -14.70
C MET A 1 9.91 64.30 -13.48
N ALA A 2 8.76 64.03 -12.88
CA ALA A 2 8.64 63.11 -11.76
C ALA A 2 8.57 61.68 -12.33
N ALA A 3 9.55 60.84 -11.97
CA ALA A 3 9.53 59.41 -12.29
C ALA A 3 8.60 58.66 -11.34
N PHE A 4 7.57 58.03 -11.84
CA PHE A 4 6.69 57.15 -11.07
C PHE A 4 7.28 55.74 -11.07
N SER A 5 7.60 55.19 -9.90
CA SER A 5 8.04 53.80 -9.75
C SER A 5 7.04 53.03 -8.90
N MET A 6 6.62 51.87 -9.37
CA MET A 6 5.75 50.94 -8.65
C MET A 6 6.54 49.70 -8.33
N GLY A 7 6.65 49.35 -7.03
CA GLY A 7 7.32 48.15 -6.56
C GLY A 7 6.31 47.15 -5.99
N ILE A 8 6.48 45.89 -6.31
CA ILE A 8 5.71 44.78 -5.69
C ILE A 8 6.54 44.24 -4.53
N THR A 9 6.03 44.36 -3.29
CA THR A 9 6.64 43.81 -2.06
C THR A 9 5.85 42.57 -1.60
N GLY A 10 6.52 41.66 -0.88
CA GLY A 10 5.88 40.47 -0.34
C GLY A 10 6.08 39.18 -1.14
N LEU A 11 6.79 39.24 -2.28
CA LEU A 11 7.02 38.05 -3.13
C LEU A 11 7.87 37.00 -2.40
N ASP A 12 8.85 37.43 -1.61
CA ASP A 12 9.72 36.53 -0.86
C ASP A 12 8.99 35.86 0.32
N ALA A 13 8.10 36.61 0.99
CA ALA A 13 7.22 36.05 2.02
C ALA A 13 6.22 35.03 1.43
N LEU A 14 5.73 35.28 0.23
CA LEU A 14 4.86 34.36 -0.48
C LEU A 14 5.60 33.09 -0.89
N ARG A 15 6.82 33.21 -1.42
CA ARG A 15 7.68 32.05 -1.76
C ARG A 15 8.01 31.21 -0.54
N ALA A 16 8.35 31.83 0.59
CA ALA A 16 8.60 31.14 1.83
C ALA A 16 7.38 30.35 2.32
N LYS A 17 6.18 30.92 2.24
CA LYS A 17 4.93 30.23 2.60
C LYS A 17 4.64 29.02 1.67
N PHE A 18 4.90 29.14 0.37
CA PHE A 18 4.72 28.02 -0.56
C PHE A 18 5.74 26.92 -0.30
N SER A 19 6.99 27.25 0.02
CA SER A 19 8.01 26.27 0.38
C SER A 19 7.63 25.50 1.64
N ASP A 20 7.21 26.21 2.70
CA ASP A 20 6.75 25.58 3.95
C ASP A 20 5.49 24.71 3.75
N ALA A 21 4.54 25.18 2.95
CA ALA A 21 3.35 24.40 2.62
C ALA A 21 3.69 23.10 1.87
N SER A 22 4.66 23.14 0.95
CA SER A 22 5.14 21.96 0.23
C SER A 22 5.76 20.93 1.17
N GLU A 23 6.67 21.36 2.06
CA GLU A 23 7.28 20.46 3.05
C GLU A 23 6.26 19.86 4.02
N ARG A 24 5.28 20.64 4.44
CA ARG A 24 4.20 20.16 5.31
C ARG A 24 3.33 19.11 4.59
N LEU A 25 3.02 19.34 3.32
CA LEU A 25 2.28 18.38 2.51
C LEU A 25 3.06 17.08 2.32
N GLU A 26 4.34 17.16 1.97
CA GLU A 26 5.19 15.97 1.81
C GLU A 26 5.25 15.15 3.10
N ARG A 27 5.46 15.79 4.24
CA ARG A 27 5.45 15.12 5.56
C ARG A 27 4.10 14.47 5.85
N HIS A 28 3.01 15.19 5.64
CA HIS A 28 1.65 14.66 5.85
C HIS A 28 1.38 13.41 4.98
N VAL A 29 1.74 13.47 3.69
CA VAL A 29 1.58 12.33 2.78
C VAL A 29 2.45 11.15 3.21
N ALA A 30 3.71 11.38 3.58
CA ALA A 30 4.60 10.32 4.06
C ALA A 30 4.08 9.67 5.34
N ASP A 31 3.57 10.46 6.28
CA ASP A 31 3.00 9.96 7.54
C ASP A 31 1.72 9.15 7.28
N ALA A 32 0.84 9.64 6.40
CA ALA A 32 -0.38 8.93 6.01
C ALA A 32 -0.06 7.57 5.36
N ILE A 33 0.91 7.54 4.45
CA ILE A 33 1.39 6.29 3.82
C ILE A 33 1.98 5.35 4.87
N ASN A 34 2.84 5.84 5.75
CA ASN A 34 3.50 5.06 6.79
C ASN A 34 2.51 4.46 7.79
N GLN A 35 1.49 5.21 8.18
CA GLN A 35 0.42 4.70 9.02
C GLN A 35 -0.42 3.65 8.29
N THR A 36 -0.69 3.87 7.01
CA THR A 36 -1.47 2.95 6.19
C THR A 36 -0.80 1.58 6.05
N VAL A 37 0.52 1.51 5.81
CA VAL A 37 1.21 0.21 5.69
C VAL A 37 1.25 -0.55 7.01
N VAL A 38 1.32 0.14 8.15
CA VAL A 38 1.18 -0.48 9.47
C VAL A 38 -0.21 -1.09 9.64
N ASN A 39 -1.25 -0.34 9.29
CA ASN A 39 -2.63 -0.81 9.39
C ASN A 39 -2.90 -1.99 8.43
N ILE A 40 -2.38 -1.96 7.21
CA ILE A 40 -2.46 -3.09 6.26
C ILE A 40 -1.79 -4.33 6.86
N GLN A 41 -0.60 -4.19 7.44
CA GLN A 41 0.08 -5.32 8.07
C GLN A 41 -0.74 -5.91 9.22
N GLN A 42 -1.33 -5.08 10.06
CA GLN A 42 -2.16 -5.53 11.19
C GLN A 42 -3.41 -6.26 10.70
N ASP A 43 -4.13 -5.69 9.73
CA ASP A 43 -5.33 -6.31 9.15
C ASP A 43 -4.97 -7.64 8.46
N ALA A 44 -3.89 -7.68 7.68
CA ALA A 44 -3.42 -8.89 7.02
C ALA A 44 -3.05 -9.98 8.03
N LYS A 45 -2.36 -9.64 9.13
CA LYS A 45 -2.05 -10.58 10.22
C LYS A 45 -3.30 -11.11 10.90
N ALA A 46 -4.31 -10.28 11.10
CA ALA A 46 -5.58 -10.69 11.70
C ALA A 46 -6.40 -11.60 10.76
N ALA A 47 -6.34 -11.37 9.45
CA ALA A 47 -7.06 -12.16 8.44
C ALA A 47 -6.48 -13.57 8.23
N VAL A 48 -5.19 -13.78 8.55
CA VAL A 48 -4.52 -15.07 8.37
C VAL A 48 -4.98 -16.08 9.42
N LYS A 49 -5.52 -17.24 8.96
CA LYS A 49 -5.81 -18.35 9.87
C LYS A 49 -4.51 -18.95 10.41
N VAL A 50 -4.37 -18.93 11.73
CA VAL A 50 -3.15 -19.38 12.42
C VAL A 50 -3.18 -20.89 12.61
N LYS A 51 -2.30 -21.63 11.92
CA LYS A 51 -1.93 -23.03 12.30
C LYS A 51 -0.66 -23.03 13.14
N THR A 52 0.43 -22.49 12.60
CA THR A 52 1.75 -22.44 13.24
C THR A 52 2.22 -21.01 13.50
N GLY A 53 1.46 -20.02 13.07
CA GLY A 53 1.82 -18.60 13.12
C GLY A 53 2.95 -18.19 12.16
N ALA A 54 3.52 -19.12 11.39
CA ALA A 54 4.65 -18.83 10.51
C ALA A 54 4.29 -17.80 9.44
N LEU A 55 3.13 -17.95 8.77
CA LEU A 55 2.66 -17.00 7.77
C LEU A 55 2.40 -15.62 8.39
N GLN A 56 1.73 -15.58 9.54
CA GLN A 56 1.44 -14.33 10.23
C GLN A 56 2.72 -13.57 10.61
N ARG A 57 3.74 -14.27 11.12
CA ARG A 57 5.05 -13.67 11.45
C ARG A 57 5.82 -13.22 10.22
N SER A 58 5.59 -13.82 9.05
CA SER A 58 6.26 -13.46 7.81
C SER A 58 5.68 -12.19 7.15
N ILE A 59 4.56 -11.67 7.65
CA ILE A 59 3.97 -10.43 7.13
C ILE A 59 4.73 -9.25 7.73
N THR A 60 5.42 -8.52 6.87
CA THR A 60 6.27 -7.39 7.25
C THR A 60 5.90 -6.16 6.43
N HIS A 61 6.24 -4.99 6.94
CA HIS A 61 6.12 -3.73 6.21
C HIS A 61 7.44 -2.99 6.17
N LYS A 62 7.61 -2.13 5.18
CA LYS A 62 8.69 -1.15 5.11
C LYS A 62 8.07 0.23 4.89
N LYS A 63 8.42 1.15 5.76
CA LYS A 63 8.01 2.55 5.67
C LYS A 63 8.81 3.28 4.62
N THR A 64 8.22 4.34 4.06
CA THR A 64 8.95 5.30 3.23
C THR A 64 9.68 6.30 4.10
N ASP A 65 10.83 6.77 3.62
CA ASP A 65 11.52 7.94 4.16
C ASP A 65 11.15 9.22 3.38
N LYS A 66 11.65 9.37 2.15
CA LYS A 66 11.42 10.58 1.33
C LYS A 66 10.80 10.29 -0.03
N THR A 67 10.82 9.04 -0.50
CA THR A 67 10.40 8.69 -1.87
C THR A 67 8.91 8.49 -2.06
N GLY A 68 8.13 8.55 -0.97
CA GLY A 68 6.69 8.29 -1.02
C GLY A 68 6.31 6.84 -1.28
N THR A 69 7.27 5.90 -1.28
CA THR A 69 7.01 4.48 -1.54
C THR A 69 7.17 3.65 -0.27
N ALA A 70 6.09 2.99 0.13
CA ALA A 70 6.09 2.01 1.21
C ALA A 70 5.46 0.70 0.73
N TYR A 71 5.79 -0.41 1.36
CA TYR A 71 5.22 -1.69 0.96
C TYR A 71 4.96 -2.62 2.15
N VAL A 72 4.01 -3.54 1.94
CA VAL A 72 3.76 -4.67 2.82
C VAL A 72 4.03 -5.95 2.04
N SER A 73 4.71 -6.90 2.65
CA SER A 73 5.05 -8.17 2.03
C SER A 73 4.67 -9.33 2.95
N ALA A 74 4.39 -10.48 2.35
CA ALA A 74 4.10 -11.72 3.05
C ALA A 74 4.93 -12.86 2.47
N GLY A 75 5.48 -13.70 3.35
CA GLY A 75 6.35 -14.80 2.98
C GLY A 75 7.83 -14.48 3.15
N ASN A 76 8.63 -15.54 3.22
CA ASN A 76 10.09 -15.51 3.31
C ASN A 76 10.66 -16.84 2.82
N LYS A 77 11.97 -17.06 2.99
CA LYS A 77 12.64 -18.32 2.56
C LYS A 77 11.99 -19.58 3.14
N SER A 78 11.44 -19.51 4.35
CA SER A 78 10.76 -20.61 5.03
C SER A 78 9.24 -20.67 4.76
N VAL A 79 8.62 -19.55 4.39
CA VAL A 79 7.19 -19.40 4.14
C VAL A 79 6.94 -19.10 2.67
N LYS A 80 7.33 -20.02 1.79
CA LYS A 80 7.19 -19.91 0.34
C LYS A 80 5.74 -20.09 -0.15
N TYR A 81 4.85 -20.53 0.72
CA TYR A 81 3.45 -20.82 0.39
C TYR A 81 2.51 -19.60 0.52
N ALA A 82 3.00 -18.46 0.99
CA ALA A 82 2.19 -17.26 1.18
C ALA A 82 1.39 -16.85 -0.07
N PRO A 83 1.98 -16.80 -1.29
CA PRO A 83 1.23 -16.48 -2.51
C PRO A 83 0.12 -17.49 -2.83
N TYR A 84 0.32 -18.76 -2.50
CA TYR A 84 -0.69 -19.79 -2.75
C TYR A 84 -1.87 -19.69 -1.78
N VAL A 85 -1.66 -19.15 -0.59
CA VAL A 85 -2.76 -18.83 0.33
C VAL A 85 -3.53 -17.63 -0.19
N GLU A 86 -2.84 -16.60 -0.64
CA GLU A 86 -3.45 -15.36 -1.16
C GLU A 86 -4.28 -15.64 -2.42
N PHE A 87 -3.69 -16.28 -3.42
CA PHE A 87 -4.28 -16.42 -4.76
C PHE A 87 -4.90 -17.79 -5.03
N GLY A 88 -4.70 -18.77 -4.17
CA GLY A 88 -5.08 -20.16 -4.44
C GLY A 88 -4.11 -20.87 -5.37
N THR A 89 -4.49 -22.08 -5.79
CA THR A 89 -3.71 -22.89 -6.73
C THR A 89 -4.57 -23.47 -7.84
N ARG A 90 -4.07 -23.47 -9.08
CA ARG A 90 -4.70 -24.08 -10.25
C ARG A 90 -6.17 -23.67 -10.44
N HIS A 91 -7.10 -24.63 -10.30
CA HIS A 91 -8.54 -24.44 -10.55
C HIS A 91 -9.29 -23.77 -9.39
N ASN A 92 -8.64 -23.59 -8.25
CA ASN A 92 -9.25 -22.99 -7.04
C ASN A 92 -8.94 -21.49 -6.90
N ILE A 93 -8.74 -20.80 -8.03
CA ILE A 93 -8.52 -19.36 -8.05
C ILE A 93 -9.87 -18.68 -8.08
N ASN A 94 -10.27 -18.14 -6.95
CA ASN A 94 -11.47 -17.32 -6.83
C ASN A 94 -11.05 -16.01 -6.18
N LEU A 95 -10.74 -15.01 -7.02
CA LEU A 95 -10.29 -13.70 -6.52
C LEU A 95 -11.50 -12.87 -6.11
N PRO A 96 -11.45 -12.18 -4.96
CA PRO A 96 -12.53 -11.32 -4.51
C PRO A 96 -12.67 -10.11 -5.43
N ALA A 97 -13.87 -9.56 -5.53
CA ALA A 97 -14.06 -8.25 -6.11
C ALA A 97 -13.46 -7.19 -5.17
N LEU A 98 -12.53 -6.40 -5.67
CA LEU A 98 -11.89 -5.30 -4.96
C LEU A 98 -12.31 -3.96 -5.57
N ILE A 99 -12.33 -2.91 -4.77
CA ILE A 99 -12.77 -1.58 -5.20
C ILE A 99 -11.65 -0.86 -5.98
N ASN A 100 -10.42 -0.97 -5.49
CA ASN A 100 -9.29 -0.19 -5.98
C ASN A 100 -8.33 -1.00 -6.86
N ILE A 101 -8.56 -2.29 -7.04
CA ILE A 101 -7.72 -3.17 -7.86
C ILE A 101 -8.61 -3.88 -8.87
N THR A 102 -8.37 -3.66 -10.14
CA THR A 102 -9.16 -4.26 -11.22
C THR A 102 -8.95 -5.79 -11.29
N PRO A 103 -9.95 -6.56 -11.78
CA PRO A 103 -9.79 -8.00 -11.99
C PRO A 103 -8.60 -8.36 -12.88
N SER A 104 -8.26 -7.50 -13.85
CA SER A 104 -7.10 -7.67 -14.72
C SER A 104 -5.78 -7.60 -13.95
N GLU A 105 -5.63 -6.60 -13.09
CA GLU A 105 -4.44 -6.44 -12.24
C GLU A 105 -4.30 -7.58 -11.24
N GLN A 106 -5.41 -7.97 -10.59
CA GLN A 106 -5.42 -9.13 -9.69
C GLN A 106 -4.96 -10.40 -10.41
N SER A 107 -5.49 -10.65 -11.62
CA SER A 107 -5.11 -11.80 -12.44
C SER A 107 -3.65 -11.75 -12.84
N LYS A 108 -3.12 -10.58 -13.17
CA LYS A 108 -1.70 -10.39 -13.51
C LYS A 108 -0.79 -10.72 -12.33
N PHE A 109 -1.11 -10.25 -11.14
CA PHE A 109 -0.38 -10.60 -9.92
C PHE A 109 -0.48 -12.10 -9.61
N ALA A 110 -1.67 -12.67 -9.64
CA ALA A 110 -1.87 -14.08 -9.38
C ALA A 110 -1.05 -14.97 -10.32
N ARG A 111 -1.02 -14.68 -11.62
CA ARG A 111 -0.27 -15.42 -12.62
C ARG A 111 1.24 -15.49 -12.35
N GLN A 112 1.84 -14.44 -11.80
CA GLN A 112 3.26 -14.42 -11.46
C GLN A 112 3.65 -15.52 -10.47
N TYR A 113 2.74 -15.90 -9.58
CA TYR A 113 2.98 -16.87 -8.52
C TYR A 113 2.41 -18.26 -8.83
N ILE A 114 1.31 -18.33 -9.55
CA ILE A 114 0.56 -19.58 -9.80
C ILE A 114 1.20 -20.45 -10.86
N VAL A 115 1.80 -19.85 -11.89
CA VAL A 115 2.46 -20.59 -12.99
C VAL A 115 3.65 -21.43 -12.48
N GLN A 116 4.26 -21.02 -11.37
CA GLN A 116 5.41 -21.70 -10.77
C GLN A 116 5.02 -22.61 -9.58
N SER A 117 3.75 -22.92 -9.42
CA SER A 117 3.27 -23.71 -8.28
C SER A 117 3.89 -25.11 -8.26
N PRO A 118 4.72 -25.46 -7.28
CA PRO A 118 5.23 -26.83 -7.12
C PRO A 118 4.07 -27.80 -6.94
N LYS A 119 4.20 -29.04 -7.45
CA LYS A 119 3.19 -30.10 -7.30
C LYS A 119 2.73 -30.33 -5.85
N LYS A 120 3.52 -29.93 -4.88
CA LYS A 120 3.28 -30.06 -3.44
C LYS A 120 2.13 -29.17 -2.92
N PHE A 121 1.77 -28.09 -3.61
CA PHE A 121 0.73 -27.13 -3.16
C PHE A 121 -0.49 -27.21 -4.08
N THR A 122 -1.04 -28.41 -4.27
CA THR A 122 -2.25 -28.64 -5.05
C THR A 122 -3.50 -28.43 -4.20
N ASN A 123 -4.56 -27.86 -4.83
CA ASN A 123 -5.89 -27.69 -4.21
C ASN A 123 -5.98 -26.71 -3.03
N GLN A 124 -5.09 -25.72 -2.94
CA GLN A 124 -5.25 -24.62 -1.99
C GLN A 124 -6.33 -23.67 -2.49
N ALA A 125 -7.41 -23.52 -1.72
CA ALA A 125 -8.43 -22.51 -1.99
C ALA A 125 -7.87 -21.09 -1.74
N THR A 126 -8.32 -20.12 -2.53
CA THR A 126 -8.00 -18.70 -2.36
C THR A 126 -8.49 -18.22 -0.98
N ARG A 127 -7.59 -17.60 -0.23
CA ARG A 127 -7.88 -16.95 1.06
C ARG A 127 -7.11 -15.64 1.11
N PRO A 128 -7.59 -14.61 0.41
CA PRO A 128 -6.89 -13.35 0.30
C PRO A 128 -6.86 -12.66 1.66
N PHE A 129 -5.68 -12.25 2.08
CA PHE A 129 -5.46 -11.54 3.33
C PHE A 129 -4.73 -10.22 3.10
N LEU A 130 -3.82 -10.18 2.12
CA LEU A 130 -3.01 -9.01 1.84
C LEU A 130 -3.74 -8.04 0.90
N MET A 131 -4.25 -8.53 -0.23
CA MET A 131 -4.95 -7.68 -1.22
C MET A 131 -6.23 -7.07 -0.65
N THR A 132 -7.01 -7.84 0.12
CA THR A 132 -8.23 -7.33 0.76
C THR A 132 -7.92 -6.29 1.83
N SER A 133 -6.85 -6.48 2.60
CA SER A 133 -6.39 -5.49 3.58
C SER A 133 -5.88 -4.21 2.92
N PHE A 134 -5.15 -4.35 1.82
CA PHE A 134 -4.70 -3.21 1.02
C PHE A 134 -5.88 -2.42 0.46
N ASP A 135 -6.82 -3.09 -0.20
CA ASP A 135 -7.98 -2.45 -0.83
C ASP A 135 -8.82 -1.64 0.17
N LYS A 136 -9.08 -2.23 1.34
CA LYS A 136 -9.77 -1.57 2.44
C LYS A 136 -9.06 -0.29 2.91
N ARG A 137 -7.74 -0.34 3.06
CA ARG A 137 -6.95 0.78 3.62
C ARG A 137 -6.59 1.83 2.59
N TYR A 138 -6.55 1.46 1.31
CA TYR A 138 -6.26 2.41 0.23
C TYR A 138 -7.31 3.52 0.12
N SER A 139 -8.59 3.18 0.25
CA SER A 139 -9.66 4.18 0.28
C SER A 139 -9.53 5.17 1.45
N GLN A 140 -9.13 4.66 2.62
CA GLN A 140 -8.87 5.50 3.80
C GLN A 140 -7.67 6.42 3.61
N LEU A 141 -6.59 5.91 2.99
CA LEU A 141 -5.41 6.71 2.64
C LEU A 141 -5.77 7.89 1.74
N LEU A 142 -6.53 7.62 0.66
CA LEU A 142 -6.96 8.68 -0.26
C LEU A 142 -7.80 9.75 0.45
N TYR A 143 -8.66 9.35 1.36
CA TYR A 143 -9.44 10.27 2.18
C TYR A 143 -8.55 11.14 3.07
N THR A 144 -7.62 10.53 3.80
CA THR A 144 -6.68 11.23 4.69
C THR A 144 -5.83 12.25 3.94
N ILE A 145 -5.34 11.90 2.74
CA ILE A 145 -4.55 12.83 1.91
C ILE A 145 -5.39 14.02 1.43
N LYS A 146 -6.66 13.79 1.07
CA LYS A 146 -7.56 14.85 0.60
C LYS A 146 -7.98 15.82 1.70
N GLU A 147 -7.98 15.41 2.95
CA GLU A 147 -8.35 16.26 4.09
C GLU A 147 -7.24 17.24 4.52
N PHE A 148 -6.05 17.16 3.91
CA PHE A 148 -4.98 18.11 4.18
C PHE A 148 -5.39 19.52 3.76
N LYS A 149 -5.40 20.43 4.75
CA LYS A 149 -5.65 21.86 4.54
C LYS A 149 -4.32 22.62 4.68
N ILE A 150 -4.02 23.44 3.70
CA ILE A 150 -2.87 24.33 3.65
C ILE A 150 -3.10 25.53 4.60
#